data_22d0baae2eca7bf1fcc2b4a6bcb51b66
#
_entry.id   22d0baae2eca7bf1fcc2b4a6bcb51b66
#
_cell.length_a   1.000
_cell.length_b   1.000
_cell.length_c   1.000
_cell.angle_alpha   90.00
_cell.angle_beta   90.00
_cell.angle_gamma   90.00
#
_symmetry.space_group_name_H-M   'P 1'
#
loop_
_entity.id
_entity.type
_entity.pdbx_description
1 polymer ?
#
loop_
_entity_poly.entity_id
_entity_poly.type
_entity_poly.pdbx_seq_one_letter_code
_entity_poly.pdbx_strand_id
1 'polypeptide(L)'
;AEMVGIDPWEIRHRNAIRPGQIMPNGQIADPATGMAETLEAVKDAFYAAPANRVGIGCALKNAGVGVGLPDYGRCRLLIRDGMIHIHAGATCIGQGIGTVLTQMISEAVGIESDAIQWHHPNTSMAPDAGVTSGSRQTLVTGEAGRRAAKDLRKALFKAKGLEYKSQSHHSAYLENVVVEEEMPETAAITFTPADLRLIDGADFLGEYLAKTDPMGKSGKENPVSHVAYGYAVDVVILNDDGTIKKV
;
A
#
# COMPACT_ATOMS: atom_id res chain seq x y z
N ALA A 1 -32.08 3.64 2.98
CA ALA A 1 -32.40 5.02 3.32
C ALA A 1 -33.90 5.24 3.17
N GLU A 2 -34.44 5.30 1.99
CA GLU A 2 -35.87 5.60 1.71
C GLU A 2 -36.84 4.70 2.48
N MET A 3 -36.66 3.38 2.43
CA MET A 3 -37.56 2.41 3.10
C MET A 3 -37.64 2.59 4.64
N VAL A 4 -36.62 3.15 5.27
CA VAL A 4 -36.56 3.35 6.74
C VAL A 4 -36.66 4.84 7.13
N GLY A 5 -36.88 5.72 6.15
CA GLY A 5 -37.04 7.15 6.37
C GLY A 5 -35.80 7.85 6.97
N ILE A 6 -34.61 7.33 6.71
CA ILE A 6 -33.33 7.90 7.17
C ILE A 6 -32.60 8.50 5.95
N ASP A 7 -32.02 9.68 6.16
CA ASP A 7 -31.20 10.35 5.15
C ASP A 7 -30.07 9.44 4.59
N PRO A 8 -29.76 9.51 3.28
CA PRO A 8 -28.73 8.64 2.67
C PRO A 8 -27.34 8.80 3.26
N TRP A 9 -26.90 10.01 3.66
CA TRP A 9 -25.63 10.20 4.34
C TRP A 9 -25.69 9.64 5.76
N GLU A 10 -26.74 9.97 6.48
CA GLU A 10 -26.93 9.60 7.88
C GLU A 10 -26.96 8.08 8.09
N ILE A 11 -27.67 7.32 7.23
CA ILE A 11 -27.73 5.86 7.36
C ILE A 11 -26.36 5.22 7.15
N ARG A 12 -25.53 5.76 6.24
CA ARG A 12 -24.16 5.30 6.01
C ARG A 12 -23.27 5.61 7.20
N HIS A 13 -23.35 6.82 7.72
CA HIS A 13 -22.55 7.27 8.85
C HIS A 13 -22.86 6.48 10.13
N ARG A 14 -24.13 6.19 10.42
CA ARG A 14 -24.54 5.34 11.56
C ARG A 14 -23.99 3.93 11.47
N ASN A 15 -23.90 3.38 10.26
CA ASN A 15 -23.45 2.01 10.01
C ASN A 15 -21.96 1.93 9.60
N ALA A 16 -21.25 3.05 9.53
CA ALA A 16 -19.83 3.05 9.22
C ALA A 16 -19.04 2.30 10.29
N ILE A 17 -18.16 1.41 9.84
CA ILE A 17 -17.22 0.72 10.74
C ILE A 17 -16.28 1.74 11.41
N ARG A 18 -16.01 1.55 12.69
CA ARG A 18 -15.14 2.41 13.51
C ARG A 18 -14.05 1.59 14.19
N PRO A 19 -12.94 2.23 14.59
CA PRO A 19 -11.91 1.57 15.38
C PRO A 19 -12.46 0.78 16.55
N GLY A 20 -11.95 -0.43 16.75
CA GLY A 20 -12.35 -1.33 17.84
C GLY A 20 -13.63 -2.14 17.59
N GLN A 21 -14.37 -1.89 16.51
CA GLN A 21 -15.55 -2.69 16.16
C GLN A 21 -15.14 -3.98 15.44
N ILE A 22 -15.95 -5.01 15.61
CA ILE A 22 -15.73 -6.31 14.96
C ILE A 22 -16.33 -6.27 13.55
N MET A 23 -15.49 -6.53 12.55
CA MET A 23 -15.91 -6.69 11.15
C MET A 23 -16.59 -8.04 10.90
N PRO A 24 -17.37 -8.20 9.81
CA PRO A 24 -18.06 -9.46 9.51
C PRO A 24 -17.16 -10.70 9.39
N ASN A 25 -15.87 -10.49 9.11
CA ASN A 25 -14.85 -11.55 9.08
C ASN A 25 -14.21 -11.88 10.43
N GLY A 26 -14.67 -11.24 11.52
CA GLY A 26 -14.19 -11.44 12.88
C GLY A 26 -12.96 -10.60 13.26
N GLN A 27 -12.34 -9.89 12.34
CA GLN A 27 -11.22 -9.00 12.63
C GLN A 27 -11.70 -7.73 13.35
N ILE A 28 -10.97 -7.30 14.36
CA ILE A 28 -11.21 -6.00 15.01
C ILE A 28 -10.64 -4.90 14.10
N ALA A 29 -11.48 -3.90 13.84
CA ALA A 29 -11.09 -2.73 13.06
C ALA A 29 -9.97 -1.95 13.77
N ASP A 30 -8.86 -1.73 13.08
CA ASP A 30 -7.68 -1.08 13.63
C ASP A 30 -7.89 0.42 13.88
N PRO A 31 -6.98 1.09 14.63
CA PRO A 31 -7.07 2.52 14.91
C PRO A 31 -7.05 3.44 13.67
N ALA A 32 -6.53 2.96 12.53
CA ALA A 32 -6.49 3.71 11.27
C ALA A 32 -7.77 3.54 10.43
N THR A 33 -8.83 2.92 10.98
CA THR A 33 -10.11 2.71 10.29
C THR A 33 -10.83 4.03 10.09
N GLY A 34 -10.78 4.58 8.86
CA GLY A 34 -11.19 5.93 8.49
C GLY A 34 -12.55 6.05 7.77
N MET A 35 -13.46 5.03 7.83
CA MET A 35 -14.72 5.10 7.10
C MET A 35 -15.62 6.26 7.57
N ALA A 36 -15.71 6.49 8.87
CA ALA A 36 -16.53 7.56 9.42
C ALA A 36 -15.98 8.94 9.03
N GLU A 37 -14.66 9.12 9.12
CA GLU A 37 -13.96 10.35 8.75
C GLU A 37 -14.10 10.66 7.24
N THR A 38 -14.04 9.63 6.38
CA THR A 38 -14.26 9.80 4.92
C THR A 38 -15.69 10.26 4.64
N LEU A 39 -16.69 9.75 5.37
CA LEU A 39 -18.08 10.22 5.26
C LEU A 39 -18.23 11.66 5.76
N GLU A 40 -17.61 12.04 6.88
CA GLU A 40 -17.63 13.40 7.39
C GLU A 40 -16.97 14.39 6.42
N ALA A 41 -15.88 14.01 5.75
CA ALA A 41 -15.18 14.86 4.79
C ALA A 41 -16.04 15.32 3.60
N VAL A 42 -17.06 14.54 3.20
CA VAL A 42 -17.96 14.88 2.07
C VAL A 42 -19.32 15.39 2.51
N LYS A 43 -19.59 15.48 3.80
CA LYS A 43 -20.88 15.85 4.39
C LYS A 43 -21.42 17.17 3.87
N ASP A 44 -20.60 18.21 3.95
CA ASP A 44 -21.01 19.56 3.54
C ASP A 44 -21.33 19.61 2.05
N ALA A 45 -20.53 18.95 1.22
CA ALA A 45 -20.78 18.86 -0.23
C ALA A 45 -22.08 18.12 -0.53
N PHE A 46 -22.40 17.06 0.20
CA PHE A 46 -23.63 16.31 0.07
C PHE A 46 -24.86 17.17 0.42
N TYR A 47 -24.86 17.86 1.57
CA TYR A 47 -26.00 18.65 2.03
C TYR A 47 -26.15 20.01 1.32
N ALA A 48 -25.09 20.54 0.71
CA ALA A 48 -25.17 21.76 -0.10
C ALA A 48 -25.87 21.54 -1.45
N ALA A 49 -26.01 20.30 -1.90
CA ALA A 49 -26.64 19.97 -3.16
C ALA A 49 -28.16 19.70 -3.00
N PRO A 50 -28.98 19.96 -4.05
CA PRO A 50 -30.39 19.58 -4.02
C PRO A 50 -30.59 18.09 -3.80
N ALA A 51 -31.47 17.72 -2.87
CA ALA A 51 -31.66 16.31 -2.46
C ALA A 51 -32.04 15.36 -3.60
N ASN A 52 -32.72 15.86 -4.63
CA ASN A 52 -33.11 15.09 -5.81
C ASN A 52 -32.01 15.00 -6.90
N ARG A 53 -30.83 15.58 -6.66
CA ARG A 53 -29.70 15.64 -7.62
C ARG A 53 -28.37 15.25 -7.01
N VAL A 54 -28.38 14.71 -5.82
CA VAL A 54 -27.17 14.25 -5.14
C VAL A 54 -27.27 12.77 -4.81
N GLY A 55 -26.19 12.07 -5.09
CA GLY A 55 -26.00 10.68 -4.71
C GLY A 55 -24.75 10.49 -3.87
N ILE A 56 -24.75 9.52 -2.98
CA ILE A 56 -23.60 9.15 -2.16
C ILE A 56 -23.38 7.65 -2.19
N GLY A 57 -22.14 7.26 -2.47
CA GLY A 57 -21.65 5.88 -2.39
C GLY A 57 -20.51 5.76 -1.40
N CYS A 58 -20.37 4.63 -0.74
CA CYS A 58 -19.20 4.31 0.07
C CYS A 58 -18.72 2.89 -0.20
N ALA A 59 -17.43 2.68 -0.08
CA ALA A 59 -16.79 1.40 -0.29
C ALA A 59 -15.74 1.12 0.78
N LEU A 60 -15.63 -0.15 1.14
CA LEU A 60 -14.55 -0.71 1.94
C LEU A 60 -13.90 -1.82 1.13
N LYS A 61 -12.56 -1.77 0.99
CA LYS A 61 -11.82 -2.76 0.21
C LYS A 61 -10.61 -3.25 1.00
N ASN A 62 -10.51 -4.56 1.16
CA ASN A 62 -9.32 -5.19 1.73
C ASN A 62 -8.13 -5.12 0.76
N ALA A 63 -6.93 -5.07 1.30
CA ALA A 63 -5.68 -5.29 0.61
C ALA A 63 -5.13 -6.68 0.92
N GLY A 64 -4.63 -7.36 -0.12
CA GLY A 64 -4.12 -8.73 -0.01
C GLY A 64 -5.16 -9.80 -0.32
N VAL A 65 -4.67 -11.03 -0.50
CA VAL A 65 -5.51 -12.24 -0.67
C VAL A 65 -6.19 -12.58 0.65
N GLY A 66 -5.44 -12.53 1.74
CA GLY A 66 -5.97 -12.71 3.10
C GLY A 66 -6.42 -14.12 3.44
N VAL A 67 -7.21 -14.21 4.50
CA VAL A 67 -7.92 -15.39 4.99
C VAL A 67 -7.05 -16.66 5.16
N GLY A 68 -5.78 -16.46 5.53
CA GLY A 68 -4.81 -17.55 5.75
C GLY A 68 -4.22 -18.15 4.48
N LEU A 69 -4.51 -17.58 3.31
CA LEU A 69 -3.87 -18.00 2.07
C LEU A 69 -2.46 -17.42 1.96
N PRO A 70 -1.50 -18.13 1.33
CA PRO A 70 -0.17 -17.60 1.07
C PRO A 70 -0.25 -16.34 0.19
N ASP A 71 0.28 -15.24 0.68
CA ASP A 71 0.27 -13.95 -0.01
C ASP A 71 1.69 -13.36 0.00
N TYR A 72 2.49 -13.76 -1.00
CA TYR A 72 3.90 -13.40 -1.11
C TYR A 72 4.16 -12.46 -2.28
N GLY A 73 5.16 -11.61 -2.14
CA GLY A 73 5.70 -10.76 -3.18
C GLY A 73 7.22 -10.89 -3.27
N ARG A 74 7.74 -10.72 -4.47
CA ARG A 74 9.17 -10.65 -4.76
C ARG A 74 9.47 -9.51 -5.71
N CYS A 75 10.58 -8.82 -5.43
CA CYS A 75 11.06 -7.74 -6.27
C CYS A 75 12.57 -7.81 -6.34
N ARG A 76 13.11 -7.76 -7.55
CA ARG A 76 14.55 -7.79 -7.82
C ARG A 76 15.01 -6.43 -8.32
N LEU A 77 16.07 -5.91 -7.73
CA LEU A 77 16.74 -4.69 -8.15
C LEU A 77 18.12 -5.03 -8.70
N LEU A 78 18.32 -4.83 -9.99
CA LEU A 78 19.60 -5.02 -10.65
C LEU A 78 20.23 -3.66 -10.92
N ILE A 79 21.50 -3.47 -10.53
CA ILE A 79 22.23 -2.24 -10.75
C ILE A 79 23.06 -2.38 -12.03
N ARG A 80 22.82 -1.49 -13.00
CA ARG A 80 23.57 -1.47 -14.26
C ARG A 80 23.65 -0.06 -14.81
N ASP A 81 24.85 0.33 -15.26
CA ASP A 81 25.12 1.60 -15.93
C ASP A 81 24.71 2.84 -15.11
N GLY A 82 24.75 2.74 -13.77
CA GLY A 82 24.34 3.80 -12.85
C GLY A 82 22.82 3.96 -12.73
N MET A 83 22.05 2.91 -13.04
CA MET A 83 20.61 2.86 -12.90
C MET A 83 20.16 1.66 -12.06
N ILE A 84 18.99 1.79 -11.43
CA ILE A 84 18.29 0.70 -10.77
C ILE A 84 17.26 0.12 -11.73
N HIS A 85 17.40 -1.15 -12.08
CA HIS A 85 16.44 -1.88 -12.92
C HIS A 85 15.53 -2.71 -12.04
N ILE A 86 14.22 -2.40 -12.04
CA ILE A 86 13.21 -3.13 -11.27
C ILE A 86 12.66 -4.28 -12.10
N HIS A 87 12.76 -5.50 -11.59
CA HIS A 87 12.15 -6.71 -12.13
C HIS A 87 11.21 -7.34 -11.07
N ALA A 88 9.94 -7.47 -11.38
CA ALA A 88 8.95 -8.15 -10.55
C ALA A 88 7.87 -8.79 -11.42
N GLY A 89 7.32 -9.93 -10.98
CA GLY A 89 6.21 -10.60 -11.66
C GLY A 89 4.86 -9.88 -11.53
N ALA A 90 4.82 -8.75 -10.83
CA ALA A 90 3.63 -7.90 -10.67
C ALA A 90 3.24 -7.26 -12.00
N THR A 91 2.07 -7.61 -12.54
CA THR A 91 1.59 -7.08 -13.82
C THR A 91 0.79 -5.79 -13.63
N CYS A 92 1.03 -4.79 -14.48
CA CYS A 92 0.19 -3.60 -14.55
C CYS A 92 -1.07 -3.93 -15.36
N ILE A 93 -2.23 -3.78 -14.73
CA ILE A 93 -3.57 -3.94 -15.32
C ILE A 93 -4.34 -2.60 -15.36
N GLY A 94 -3.61 -1.49 -15.31
CA GLY A 94 -4.13 -0.13 -15.25
C GLY A 94 -3.92 0.56 -13.89
N GLN A 95 -3.52 -0.18 -12.84
CA GLN A 95 -3.31 0.35 -11.48
C GLN A 95 -1.96 1.06 -11.26
N GLY A 96 -1.08 1.11 -12.28
CA GLY A 96 0.16 1.89 -12.20
C GLY A 96 1.26 1.28 -11.35
N ILE A 97 1.34 -0.06 -11.20
CA ILE A 97 2.31 -0.72 -10.29
C ILE A 97 3.77 -0.34 -10.61
N GLY A 98 4.14 -0.12 -11.87
CA GLY A 98 5.48 0.31 -12.23
C GLY A 98 5.83 1.66 -11.61
N THR A 99 4.93 2.64 -11.70
CA THR A 99 5.10 3.96 -11.07
C THR A 99 5.17 3.85 -9.55
N VAL A 100 4.27 3.07 -8.96
CA VAL A 100 4.24 2.86 -7.49
C VAL A 100 5.54 2.25 -6.99
N LEU A 101 6.04 1.19 -7.64
CA LEU A 101 7.33 0.57 -7.26
C LEU A 101 8.51 1.53 -7.44
N THR A 102 8.53 2.30 -8.51
CA THR A 102 9.56 3.33 -8.74
C THR A 102 9.57 4.34 -7.59
N GLN A 103 8.41 4.86 -7.18
CA GLN A 103 8.30 5.81 -6.07
C GLN A 103 8.76 5.20 -4.74
N MET A 104 8.27 4.00 -4.40
CA MET A 104 8.63 3.33 -3.15
C MET A 104 10.13 3.02 -3.06
N ILE A 105 10.75 2.60 -4.18
CA ILE A 105 12.17 2.28 -4.24
C ILE A 105 13.00 3.57 -4.22
N SER A 106 12.59 4.60 -4.96
CA SER A 106 13.21 5.94 -4.94
C SER A 106 13.31 6.46 -3.51
N GLU A 107 12.20 6.46 -2.79
CA GLU A 107 12.14 6.89 -1.38
C GLU A 107 13.02 6.01 -0.47
N ALA A 108 12.91 4.69 -0.60
CA ALA A 108 13.65 3.76 0.26
C ALA A 108 15.17 3.76 0.02
N VAL A 109 15.64 4.01 -1.20
CA VAL A 109 17.07 4.17 -1.52
C VAL A 109 17.54 5.59 -1.20
N GLY A 110 16.69 6.60 -1.36
CA GLY A 110 17.06 8.02 -1.33
C GLY A 110 17.76 8.44 -2.62
N ILE A 111 17.15 8.13 -3.78
CA ILE A 111 17.64 8.49 -5.11
C ILE A 111 16.49 9.00 -5.97
N GLU A 112 16.76 9.92 -6.90
CA GLU A 112 15.73 10.43 -7.80
C GLU A 112 15.15 9.34 -8.71
N SER A 113 13.88 9.43 -9.03
CA SER A 113 13.14 8.42 -9.78
C SER A 113 13.60 8.26 -11.22
N ASP A 114 14.28 9.27 -11.80
CA ASP A 114 14.88 9.21 -13.15
C ASP A 114 16.08 8.26 -13.25
N ALA A 115 16.69 7.91 -12.12
CA ALA A 115 17.71 6.87 -12.02
C ALA A 115 17.13 5.44 -11.87
N ILE A 116 15.82 5.28 -12.01
CA ILE A 116 15.13 4.00 -11.82
C ILE A 116 14.35 3.63 -13.09
N GLN A 117 14.53 2.41 -13.56
CA GLN A 117 13.82 1.87 -14.71
C GLN A 117 12.96 0.67 -14.32
N TRP A 118 11.65 0.81 -14.50
CA TRP A 118 10.72 -0.32 -14.42
C TRP A 118 10.75 -1.14 -15.71
N HIS A 119 10.87 -2.47 -15.57
CA HIS A 119 10.75 -3.41 -16.67
C HIS A 119 9.44 -4.17 -16.62
N HIS A 120 8.75 -4.27 -17.76
CA HIS A 120 7.58 -5.14 -17.86
C HIS A 120 7.95 -6.58 -17.47
N PRO A 121 7.06 -7.29 -16.75
CA PRO A 121 7.32 -8.65 -16.32
C PRO A 121 7.67 -9.58 -17.49
N ASN A 122 8.74 -10.33 -17.35
CA ASN A 122 9.06 -11.46 -18.20
C ASN A 122 9.62 -12.60 -17.35
N THR A 123 9.33 -13.84 -17.73
CA THR A 123 9.62 -15.03 -16.92
C THR A 123 11.11 -15.37 -16.81
N SER A 124 11.98 -14.75 -17.64
CA SER A 124 13.42 -14.99 -17.57
C SER A 124 14.14 -14.12 -16.54
N MET A 125 13.57 -12.96 -16.19
CA MET A 125 14.23 -11.97 -15.32
C MET A 125 13.42 -11.68 -14.04
N ALA A 126 12.09 -11.63 -14.16
CA ALA A 126 11.23 -11.25 -13.07
C ALA A 126 11.00 -12.43 -12.10
N PRO A 127 11.27 -12.25 -10.79
CA PRO A 127 10.89 -13.25 -9.80
C PRO A 127 9.36 -13.33 -9.71
N ASP A 128 8.85 -14.52 -9.38
CA ASP A 128 7.43 -14.71 -9.13
C ASP A 128 6.96 -13.85 -7.96
N ALA A 129 6.01 -12.96 -8.20
CA ALA A 129 5.42 -12.05 -7.23
C ALA A 129 3.95 -12.40 -6.89
N GLY A 130 3.50 -13.61 -7.27
CA GLY A 130 2.12 -14.04 -7.13
C GLY A 130 1.17 -13.31 -8.08
N VAL A 131 -0.12 -13.61 -7.95
CA VAL A 131 -1.15 -13.06 -8.84
C VAL A 131 -1.35 -11.56 -8.64
N THR A 132 -1.66 -10.83 -9.73
CA THR A 132 -2.11 -9.44 -9.67
C THR A 132 -3.63 -9.41 -9.51
N SER A 133 -4.10 -9.59 -8.27
CA SER A 133 -5.51 -9.62 -7.88
C SER A 133 -5.65 -9.27 -6.39
N GLY A 134 -6.85 -9.01 -5.89
CA GLY A 134 -7.10 -8.76 -4.47
C GLY A 134 -6.49 -7.45 -3.93
N SER A 135 -6.14 -6.48 -4.78
CA SER A 135 -5.48 -5.21 -4.39
C SER A 135 -4.21 -5.41 -3.56
N ARG A 136 -3.36 -6.38 -3.95
CA ARG A 136 -2.23 -6.84 -3.15
C ARG A 136 -0.86 -6.31 -3.58
N GLN A 137 -0.68 -5.96 -4.85
CA GLN A 137 0.67 -5.73 -5.38
C GLN A 137 1.39 -4.53 -4.75
N THR A 138 0.70 -3.42 -4.51
CA THR A 138 1.31 -2.26 -3.82
C THR A 138 1.81 -2.64 -2.44
N LEU A 139 1.03 -3.41 -1.67
CA LEU A 139 1.43 -3.84 -0.34
C LEU A 139 2.51 -4.93 -0.39
N VAL A 140 2.24 -6.04 -1.10
CA VAL A 140 3.03 -7.27 -0.98
C VAL A 140 4.32 -7.18 -1.82
N THR A 141 4.20 -6.81 -3.09
CA THR A 141 5.38 -6.59 -3.95
C THR A 141 6.09 -5.28 -3.63
N GLY A 142 5.33 -4.23 -3.23
CA GLY A 142 5.92 -2.98 -2.77
C GLY A 142 6.79 -3.15 -1.54
N GLU A 143 6.33 -3.90 -0.53
CA GLU A 143 7.15 -4.20 0.65
C GLU A 143 8.38 -5.07 0.30
N ALA A 144 8.25 -6.01 -0.62
CA ALA A 144 9.40 -6.75 -1.14
C ALA A 144 10.41 -5.82 -1.82
N GLY A 145 9.94 -4.88 -2.65
CA GLY A 145 10.76 -3.83 -3.29
C GLY A 145 11.45 -2.93 -2.26
N ARG A 146 10.72 -2.50 -1.22
CA ARG A 146 11.28 -1.69 -0.13
C ARG A 146 12.39 -2.42 0.63
N ARG A 147 12.27 -3.74 0.86
CA ARG A 147 13.32 -4.55 1.48
C ARG A 147 14.56 -4.65 0.61
N ALA A 148 14.41 -4.95 -0.69
CA ALA A 148 15.52 -4.94 -1.63
C ALA A 148 16.20 -3.57 -1.69
N ALA A 149 15.42 -2.48 -1.69
CA ALA A 149 15.91 -1.11 -1.69
C ALA A 149 16.70 -0.76 -0.41
N LYS A 150 16.30 -1.25 0.75
CA LYS A 150 17.06 -1.09 2.00
C LYS A 150 18.42 -1.81 1.94
N ASP A 151 18.48 -3.00 1.39
CA ASP A 151 19.74 -3.73 1.24
C ASP A 151 20.65 -3.05 0.20
N LEU A 152 20.10 -2.56 -0.89
CA LEU A 152 20.80 -1.70 -1.86
C LEU A 152 21.35 -0.44 -1.18
N ARG A 153 20.54 0.26 -0.37
CA ARG A 153 20.98 1.45 0.37
C ARG A 153 22.14 1.14 1.31
N LYS A 154 22.08 0.04 2.07
CA LYS A 154 23.19 -0.43 2.93
C LYS A 154 24.47 -0.68 2.12
N ALA A 155 24.34 -1.26 0.93
CA ALA A 155 25.48 -1.50 0.03
C ALA A 155 26.10 -0.17 -0.46
N LEU A 156 25.29 0.84 -0.77
CA LEU A 156 25.77 2.18 -1.16
C LEU A 156 26.52 2.87 -0.03
N PHE A 157 25.99 2.81 1.21
CA PHE A 157 26.71 3.32 2.38
C PHE A 157 28.08 2.67 2.52
N LYS A 158 28.14 1.35 2.41
CA LYS A 158 29.41 0.59 2.47
C LYS A 158 30.37 0.99 1.35
N ALA A 159 29.88 1.11 0.11
CA ALA A 159 30.70 1.47 -1.05
C ALA A 159 31.29 2.89 -0.92
N LYS A 160 30.59 3.80 -0.25
CA LYS A 160 31.07 5.17 0.04
C LYS A 160 31.88 5.26 1.34
N GLY A 161 32.11 4.16 2.06
CA GLY A 161 32.80 4.17 3.35
C GLY A 161 32.01 4.90 4.46
N LEU A 162 30.70 4.99 4.32
CA LEU A 162 29.80 5.62 5.30
C LEU A 162 29.22 4.58 6.24
N GLU A 163 28.93 4.98 7.47
CA GLU A 163 28.25 4.15 8.45
C GLU A 163 26.72 4.21 8.25
N TYR A 164 26.10 3.05 8.05
CA TYR A 164 24.63 2.93 8.03
C TYR A 164 24.12 2.75 9.46
N LYS A 165 23.27 3.67 9.91
CA LYS A 165 22.68 3.62 11.25
C LYS A 165 21.18 3.40 11.13
N SER A 166 20.69 2.41 11.86
CA SER A 166 19.26 2.13 12.01
C SER A 166 18.93 1.84 13.46
N GLN A 167 17.68 2.02 13.81
CA GLN A 167 17.11 1.56 15.09
C GLN A 167 16.00 0.57 14.82
N SER A 168 15.83 -0.37 15.71
CA SER A 168 14.75 -1.37 15.63
C SER A 168 13.77 -1.14 16.76
N HIS A 169 12.48 -1.19 16.43
CA HIS A 169 11.42 -1.15 17.44
C HIS A 169 10.33 -2.19 17.10
N HIS A 170 9.56 -2.58 18.10
CA HIS A 170 8.41 -3.44 17.88
C HIS A 170 7.27 -2.62 17.27
N SER A 171 6.62 -3.17 16.25
CA SER A 171 5.42 -2.55 15.69
C SER A 171 4.32 -2.46 16.74
N ALA A 172 3.74 -1.27 16.90
CA ALA A 172 2.60 -1.07 17.79
C ALA A 172 1.32 -1.81 17.33
N TYR A 173 1.29 -2.26 16.08
CA TYR A 173 0.10 -2.85 15.45
C TYR A 173 0.24 -4.35 15.15
N LEU A 174 1.45 -4.89 15.11
CA LEU A 174 1.71 -6.28 14.78
C LEU A 174 2.56 -6.90 15.89
N GLU A 175 1.96 -7.78 16.67
CA GLU A 175 2.70 -8.57 17.67
C GLU A 175 3.85 -9.33 17.01
N ASN A 176 5.04 -9.24 17.60
CA ASN A 176 6.26 -9.91 17.16
C ASN A 176 6.85 -9.41 15.82
N VAL A 177 6.46 -8.24 15.33
CA VAL A 177 7.11 -7.60 14.18
C VAL A 177 8.09 -6.55 14.67
N VAL A 178 9.37 -6.77 14.37
CA VAL A 178 10.43 -5.77 14.55
C VAL A 178 10.51 -4.92 13.29
N VAL A 179 10.36 -3.61 13.45
CA VAL A 179 10.53 -2.63 12.38
C VAL A 179 11.90 -2.00 12.54
N GLU A 180 12.68 -2.00 11.47
CA GLU A 180 13.96 -1.30 11.39
C GLU A 180 13.73 0.04 10.71
N GLU A 181 14.02 1.14 11.40
CA GLU A 181 13.97 2.50 10.87
C GLU A 181 15.35 3.11 10.78
N GLU A 182 15.57 3.93 9.77
CA GLU A 182 16.82 4.66 9.60
C GLU A 182 16.89 5.80 10.61
N MET A 183 18.08 6.01 11.17
CA MET A 183 18.34 7.19 12.00
C MET A 183 18.24 8.47 11.14
N PRO A 184 17.77 9.60 11.69
CA PRO A 184 17.58 10.83 10.93
C PRO A 184 18.79 11.28 10.10
N GLU A 185 19.99 11.16 10.65
CA GLU A 185 21.21 11.48 9.92
C GLU A 185 21.49 10.55 8.72
N THR A 186 21.08 9.28 8.82
CA THR A 186 21.20 8.31 7.73
C THR A 186 20.12 8.54 6.68
N ALA A 187 18.90 8.83 7.11
CA ALA A 187 17.76 9.10 6.21
C ALA A 187 17.98 10.37 5.35
N ALA A 188 18.70 11.37 5.86
CA ALA A 188 18.98 12.61 5.14
C ALA A 188 19.98 12.45 3.96
N ILE A 189 20.69 11.30 3.87
CA ILE A 189 21.66 11.05 2.80
C ILE A 189 20.94 10.62 1.53
N THR A 190 21.16 11.35 0.44
CA THR A 190 20.70 11.03 -0.92
C THR A 190 21.85 10.48 -1.78
N PHE A 191 21.49 9.66 -2.75
CA PHE A 191 22.43 9.05 -3.68
C PHE A 191 22.20 9.53 -5.12
N THR A 192 23.19 9.30 -5.97
CA THR A 192 23.20 9.73 -7.39
C THR A 192 23.49 8.54 -8.30
N PRO A 193 23.27 8.64 -9.62
CA PRO A 193 23.72 7.63 -10.58
C PRO A 193 25.22 7.32 -10.51
N ALA A 194 26.06 8.28 -10.12
CA ALA A 194 27.48 8.04 -9.92
C ALA A 194 27.77 7.12 -8.73
N ASP A 195 26.96 7.20 -7.65
CA ASP A 195 27.09 6.30 -6.51
C ASP A 195 26.67 4.88 -6.88
N LEU A 196 25.64 4.71 -7.72
CA LEU A 196 25.22 3.39 -8.22
C LEU A 196 26.32 2.68 -9.01
N ARG A 197 27.16 3.43 -9.75
CA ARG A 197 28.29 2.82 -10.49
C ARG A 197 29.34 2.19 -9.58
N LEU A 198 29.41 2.58 -8.31
CA LEU A 198 30.31 1.94 -7.32
C LEU A 198 29.92 0.49 -7.03
N ILE A 199 28.68 0.11 -7.31
CA ILE A 199 28.12 -1.23 -7.08
C ILE A 199 27.49 -1.81 -8.36
N ASP A 200 28.00 -1.42 -9.53
CA ASP A 200 27.49 -1.90 -10.81
C ASP A 200 27.57 -3.43 -10.89
N GLY A 201 26.54 -4.06 -11.45
CA GLY A 201 26.36 -5.52 -11.44
C GLY A 201 25.77 -6.11 -10.16
N ALA A 202 25.56 -5.31 -9.11
CA ALA A 202 24.92 -5.79 -7.89
C ALA A 202 23.44 -6.14 -8.12
N ASP A 203 22.96 -7.12 -7.36
CA ASP A 203 21.64 -7.73 -7.51
C ASP A 203 21.03 -7.95 -6.13
N PHE A 204 19.85 -7.38 -5.91
CA PHE A 204 19.14 -7.42 -4.64
C PHE A 204 17.75 -8.01 -4.83
N LEU A 205 17.46 -9.11 -4.14
CA LEU A 205 16.15 -9.75 -4.15
C LEU A 205 15.46 -9.49 -2.81
N GLY A 206 14.34 -8.78 -2.84
CA GLY A 206 13.47 -8.63 -1.69
C GLY A 206 12.30 -9.59 -1.74
N GLU A 207 11.92 -10.12 -0.59
CA GLU A 207 10.78 -11.01 -0.41
C GLU A 207 9.93 -10.55 0.76
N TYR A 208 8.61 -10.68 0.62
CA TYR A 208 7.65 -10.42 1.68
C TYR A 208 6.53 -11.45 1.63
N LEU A 209 6.13 -11.93 2.80
CA LEU A 209 4.96 -12.78 2.98
C LEU A 209 4.00 -12.10 3.95
N ALA A 210 2.83 -11.72 3.46
CA ALA A 210 1.77 -11.20 4.30
C ALA A 210 1.15 -12.35 5.11
N LYS A 211 1.21 -12.24 6.44
CA LYS A 211 0.66 -13.25 7.36
C LYS A 211 -0.77 -12.90 7.70
N THR A 212 -1.70 -13.81 7.38
CA THR A 212 -3.11 -13.68 7.72
C THR A 212 -3.65 -14.97 8.35
N ASP A 213 -4.76 -14.88 9.06
CA ASP A 213 -5.41 -16.01 9.72
C ASP A 213 -6.61 -16.51 8.92
N PRO A 214 -6.86 -17.83 8.89
CA PRO A 214 -8.07 -18.41 8.29
C PRO A 214 -9.34 -17.90 8.98
N MET A 215 -10.34 -17.53 8.18
CA MET A 215 -11.64 -17.10 8.72
C MET A 215 -12.31 -18.23 9.53
N GLY A 216 -12.76 -17.89 10.75
CA GLY A 216 -13.53 -18.79 11.61
C GLY A 216 -12.79 -20.03 12.11
N LYS A 217 -11.48 -20.20 11.81
CA LYS A 217 -10.68 -21.37 12.19
C LYS A 217 -9.39 -21.02 12.94
N SER A 218 -9.09 -19.76 13.12
CA SER A 218 -7.83 -19.34 13.75
C SER A 218 -7.75 -19.66 15.23
N GLY A 219 -8.89 -19.79 15.91
CA GLY A 219 -8.97 -19.89 17.38
C GLY A 219 -8.49 -18.63 18.10
N LYS A 220 -8.16 -17.57 17.38
CA LYS A 220 -7.74 -16.28 17.93
C LYS A 220 -8.95 -15.41 18.22
N GLU A 221 -8.86 -14.63 19.30
CA GLU A 221 -9.87 -13.65 19.68
C GLU A 221 -9.95 -12.49 18.64
N ASN A 222 -8.82 -12.12 18.04
CA ASN A 222 -8.73 -11.12 16.97
C ASN A 222 -7.95 -11.69 15.78
N PRO A 223 -8.59 -12.41 14.86
CA PRO A 223 -7.92 -12.92 13.67
C PRO A 223 -7.58 -11.79 12.70
N VAL A 224 -6.36 -11.78 12.15
CA VAL A 224 -5.96 -10.90 11.06
C VAL A 224 -6.39 -11.53 9.74
N SER A 225 -7.59 -11.25 9.27
CA SER A 225 -8.08 -11.81 8.00
C SER A 225 -7.49 -11.12 6.78
N HIS A 226 -7.22 -9.81 6.87
CA HIS A 226 -6.51 -9.04 5.85
C HIS A 226 -5.58 -8.03 6.52
N VAL A 227 -4.46 -7.74 5.86
CA VAL A 227 -3.38 -6.91 6.42
C VAL A 227 -3.67 -5.41 6.39
N ALA A 228 -4.59 -4.97 5.52
CA ALA A 228 -5.01 -3.58 5.44
C ALA A 228 -6.39 -3.45 4.79
N TYR A 229 -7.02 -2.29 5.00
CA TYR A 229 -8.28 -1.90 4.37
C TYR A 229 -8.18 -0.47 3.85
N GLY A 230 -8.78 -0.22 2.68
CA GLY A 230 -9.00 1.10 2.13
C GLY A 230 -10.47 1.49 2.24
N TYR A 231 -10.73 2.79 2.40
CA TYR A 231 -12.06 3.37 2.54
C TYR A 231 -12.23 4.49 1.50
N ALA A 232 -13.39 4.54 0.86
CA ALA A 232 -13.70 5.59 -0.10
C ALA A 232 -15.17 6.00 0.03
N VAL A 233 -15.42 7.29 -0.15
CA VAL A 233 -16.76 7.87 -0.25
C VAL A 233 -16.78 8.84 -1.41
N ASP A 234 -17.76 8.67 -2.30
CA ASP A 234 -17.98 9.57 -3.43
C ASP A 234 -19.35 10.23 -3.32
N VAL A 235 -19.40 11.52 -3.66
CA VAL A 235 -20.63 12.31 -3.79
C VAL A 235 -20.76 12.77 -5.23
N VAL A 236 -21.83 12.37 -5.90
CA VAL A 236 -22.12 12.77 -7.28
C VAL A 236 -23.25 13.81 -7.26
N ILE A 237 -23.02 14.95 -7.88
CA ILE A 237 -24.00 16.03 -8.03
C ILE A 237 -24.37 16.17 -9.51
N LEU A 238 -25.66 16.22 -9.81
CA LEU A 238 -26.17 16.33 -11.17
C LEU A 238 -26.65 17.75 -11.49
N ASN A 239 -26.55 18.10 -12.77
CA ASN A 239 -27.22 19.24 -13.38
C ASN A 239 -28.72 18.96 -13.57
N ASP A 240 -29.49 19.99 -13.98
CA ASP A 240 -30.94 19.91 -14.25
C ASP A 240 -31.28 18.92 -15.38
N ASP A 241 -30.38 18.74 -16.32
CA ASP A 241 -30.50 17.82 -17.46
C ASP A 241 -30.02 16.38 -17.15
N GLY A 242 -29.61 16.11 -15.91
CA GLY A 242 -29.12 14.79 -15.47
C GLY A 242 -27.65 14.52 -15.77
N THR A 243 -26.92 15.46 -16.37
CA THR A 243 -25.46 15.31 -16.56
C THR A 243 -24.70 15.54 -15.25
N ILE A 244 -23.50 14.97 -15.14
CA ILE A 244 -22.67 15.13 -13.94
C ILE A 244 -22.15 16.56 -13.85
N LYS A 245 -22.44 17.23 -12.73
CA LYS A 245 -21.95 18.57 -12.40
C LYS A 245 -20.63 18.49 -11.63
N LYS A 246 -20.53 17.55 -10.69
CA LYS A 246 -19.36 17.36 -9.80
C LYS A 246 -19.35 15.96 -9.23
N VAL A 247 -18.15 15.43 -9.04
CA VAL A 247 -17.86 14.25 -8.23
C VAL A 247 -16.91 14.66 -7.12
#